data_041a1369872dd92504ec7b1750c77cd1
#
_entry.id   041a1369872dd92504ec7b1750c77cd1
#
_cell.length_a   1.000
_cell.length_b   1.000
_cell.length_c   1.000
_cell.angle_alpha   90.00
_cell.angle_beta   90.00
_cell.angle_gamma   90.00
#
_symmetry.space_group_name_H-M   'P 1'
#
loop_
_entity.id
_entity.type
_entity.pdbx_description
1 polymer ?
#
loop_
_entity_poly.entity_id
_entity_poly.type
_entity_poly.pdbx_seq_one_letter_code
_entity_poly.pdbx_strand_id
1 'polypeptide(L)'
;MTDTLHLDQRQRAMLAEMGVRVWSPMSEVAVMGAPAEEAHSFAAASELATQAIAHAASHDTPARQMPAPVAKAEPAPLIIQRPEGIDQMDWSALHNTVSGCQACTLCGTRKNTVFGVGAPAAQGQAPQVDWLIVGEAPGENEDLQGEPFVGQAGKLLDNMLAAMKLSRTGERTAEGGGVYIANVLKCRPPGNRNPKPEEVAQCLPYLERQVALLQPKMILAMGRFAVQALLRDTVPEVDGTPLGKLRGRVHQYQNVPVVVTYHPAYVLRNLPEKAKVWADLCLAMAHLRGSE
;
A
#
# COMPACT_ATOMS: atom_id res chain seq x y z
N MET A 1 20.72 -2.58 23.21
CA MET A 1 19.54 -2.95 24.01
C MET A 1 18.49 -3.44 23.04
N THR A 2 18.31 -4.74 22.92
CA THR A 2 17.29 -5.34 22.03
C THR A 2 15.97 -5.30 22.78
N ASP A 3 15.10 -4.38 22.38
CA ASP A 3 13.73 -4.31 22.87
C ASP A 3 12.98 -5.56 22.39
N THR A 4 12.79 -6.53 23.29
CA THR A 4 12.03 -7.75 23.02
C THR A 4 10.55 -7.39 22.95
N LEU A 5 9.98 -7.42 21.75
CA LEU A 5 8.55 -7.21 21.51
C LEU A 5 7.75 -8.28 22.29
N HIS A 6 7.13 -7.88 23.40
CA HIS A 6 6.22 -8.73 24.17
C HIS A 6 4.86 -8.76 23.46
N LEU A 7 4.64 -9.82 22.66
CA LEU A 7 3.37 -10.06 22.00
C LEU A 7 2.45 -10.90 22.91
N ASP A 8 1.21 -10.46 23.09
CA ASP A 8 0.18 -11.24 23.77
C ASP A 8 -0.32 -12.42 22.89
N GLN A 9 -1.12 -13.31 23.47
CA GLN A 9 -1.62 -14.50 22.78
C GLN A 9 -2.48 -14.15 21.54
N ARG A 10 -3.26 -13.09 21.63
CA ARG A 10 -4.11 -12.60 20.53
C ARG A 10 -3.28 -12.03 19.39
N GLN A 11 -2.28 -11.22 19.71
CA GLN A 11 -1.34 -10.67 18.73
C GLN A 11 -0.56 -11.77 18.00
N ARG A 12 -0.16 -12.84 18.70
CA ARG A 12 0.51 -14.01 18.10
C ARG A 12 -0.42 -14.79 17.16
N ALA A 13 -1.68 -15.02 17.56
CA ALA A 13 -2.66 -15.70 16.72
C ALA A 13 -2.91 -14.93 15.42
N MET A 14 -3.03 -13.62 15.50
CA MET A 14 -3.27 -12.76 14.34
C MET A 14 -2.04 -12.66 13.43
N LEU A 15 -0.83 -12.64 13.98
CA LEU A 15 0.39 -12.73 13.18
C LEU A 15 0.48 -14.07 12.44
N ALA A 16 0.03 -15.15 13.08
CA ALA A 16 -0.04 -16.46 12.44
C ALA A 16 -1.03 -16.49 11.26
N GLU A 17 -2.21 -15.87 11.39
CA GLU A 17 -3.18 -15.71 10.30
C GLU A 17 -2.61 -14.86 9.14
N MET A 18 -1.77 -13.87 9.45
CA MET A 18 -1.03 -13.10 8.46
C MET A 18 0.18 -13.85 7.85
N GLY A 19 0.37 -15.13 8.20
CA GLY A 19 1.47 -15.97 7.72
C GLY A 19 2.83 -15.66 8.38
N VAL A 20 2.84 -14.98 9.53
CA VAL A 20 4.05 -14.69 10.30
C VAL A 20 4.21 -15.71 11.41
N ARG A 21 5.25 -16.55 11.36
CA ARG A 21 5.61 -17.44 12.47
C ARG A 21 6.42 -16.67 13.51
N VAL A 22 5.84 -16.46 14.69
CA VAL A 22 6.54 -15.86 15.84
C VAL A 22 7.16 -16.97 16.67
N TRP A 23 8.47 -16.97 16.78
CA TRP A 23 9.19 -17.87 17.67
C TRP A 23 9.04 -17.37 19.12
N SER A 24 8.58 -18.26 20.00
CA SER A 24 8.66 -18.04 21.45
C SER A 24 9.90 -18.78 21.94
N PRO A 25 10.75 -18.19 22.81
CA PRO A 25 11.75 -18.96 23.51
C PRO A 25 11.00 -20.03 24.33
N MET A 26 11.40 -21.28 24.16
CA MET A 26 10.87 -22.37 25.00
C MET A 26 11.21 -22.05 26.45
N SER A 27 10.20 -21.89 27.30
CA SER A 27 10.37 -21.94 28.74
C SER A 27 10.98 -23.30 29.06
N GLU A 28 12.04 -23.32 29.87
CA GLU A 28 12.70 -24.54 30.36
C GLU A 28 11.67 -25.48 30.99
N VAL A 29 11.22 -26.47 30.24
CA VAL A 29 10.57 -27.64 30.78
C VAL A 29 11.67 -28.66 30.99
N ALA A 30 11.82 -29.09 32.24
CA ALA A 30 12.80 -30.03 32.74
C ALA A 30 13.03 -31.21 31.78
N VAL A 31 14.29 -31.41 31.41
CA VAL A 31 14.76 -32.57 30.64
C VAL A 31 14.74 -33.77 31.54
N MET A 32 13.80 -34.70 31.33
CA MET A 32 13.97 -36.09 31.72
C MET A 32 14.15 -36.94 30.46
N GLY A 33 15.33 -37.41 30.31
CA GLY A 33 15.94 -38.53 29.62
C GLY A 33 15.29 -39.11 28.36
N ALA A 34 16.05 -39.07 27.26
CA ALA A 34 16.05 -40.09 26.22
C ALA A 34 17.39 -40.07 25.44
N PRO A 35 17.80 -41.20 24.82
CA PRO A 35 19.22 -41.57 24.67
C PRO A 35 19.86 -40.97 23.41
N ALA A 36 21.19 -40.94 23.47
CA ALA A 36 22.06 -40.54 22.38
C ALA A 36 22.07 -41.60 21.27
N GLU A 37 21.86 -41.15 20.01
CA GLU A 37 22.44 -41.84 18.85
C GLU A 37 22.62 -40.85 17.66
N GLU A 38 23.85 -40.87 17.20
CA GLU A 38 24.37 -40.56 15.85
C GLU A 38 24.42 -39.13 15.33
N ALA A 39 25.55 -38.51 15.64
CA ALA A 39 26.15 -37.44 14.85
C ALA A 39 26.71 -38.01 13.54
N HIS A 40 26.12 -37.70 12.39
CA HIS A 40 26.79 -37.83 11.12
C HIS A 40 27.23 -36.47 10.61
N SER A 41 28.53 -36.39 10.45
CA SER A 41 29.37 -35.36 9.89
C SER A 41 28.89 -34.89 8.49
N PHE A 42 28.67 -33.60 8.33
CA PHE A 42 28.74 -32.90 7.03
C PHE A 42 29.77 -31.79 7.13
N ALA A 43 31.03 -32.21 7.10
CA ALA A 43 32.15 -31.34 6.74
C ALA A 43 32.77 -31.96 5.49
N ALA A 44 32.54 -31.40 4.32
CA ALA A 44 33.35 -31.41 3.12
C ALA A 44 32.52 -31.03 1.88
N ALA A 45 32.41 -29.78 1.56
CA ALA A 45 32.19 -29.26 0.19
C ALA A 45 32.30 -27.72 0.17
N SER A 46 33.48 -27.20 0.47
CA SER A 46 33.76 -25.78 0.27
C SER A 46 35.26 -25.58 -0.07
N GLU A 47 35.72 -26.26 -1.12
CA GLU A 47 37.02 -25.96 -1.72
C GLU A 47 37.04 -26.48 -3.16
N LEU A 48 36.36 -25.82 -4.10
CA LEU A 48 36.54 -25.99 -5.54
C LEU A 48 35.75 -24.93 -6.33
N ALA A 49 36.01 -23.67 -6.10
CA ALA A 49 35.53 -22.60 -6.99
C ALA A 49 36.39 -21.33 -6.89
N THR A 50 37.73 -21.48 -6.93
CA THR A 50 38.61 -20.30 -7.01
C THR A 50 39.82 -20.61 -7.85
N GLN A 51 39.62 -21.03 -9.13
CA GLN A 51 40.70 -21.03 -10.14
C GLN A 51 40.09 -21.22 -11.53
N ALA A 52 39.64 -20.16 -12.17
CA ALA A 52 39.50 -20.05 -13.63
C ALA A 52 39.04 -18.63 -14.04
N ILE A 53 39.82 -17.61 -13.76
CA ILE A 53 39.77 -16.35 -14.51
C ILE A 53 41.18 -15.80 -14.61
N ALA A 54 41.95 -16.33 -15.57
CA ALA A 54 43.09 -15.64 -16.17
C ALA A 54 43.43 -16.38 -17.47
N HIS A 55 43.05 -15.78 -18.56
CA HIS A 55 43.65 -15.78 -19.91
C HIS A 55 42.57 -15.75 -20.98
N ALA A 56 42.27 -14.58 -21.47
CA ALA A 56 41.93 -14.38 -22.87
C ALA A 56 42.32 -12.95 -23.26
N ALA A 57 43.39 -12.92 -24.04
CA ALA A 57 44.00 -11.72 -24.61
C ALA A 57 43.07 -11.07 -25.66
N SER A 58 43.15 -9.76 -25.68
CA SER A 58 43.05 -8.83 -26.81
C SER A 58 42.75 -9.40 -28.20
N HIS A 59 41.57 -9.14 -28.72
CA HIS A 59 41.31 -8.96 -30.14
C HIS A 59 40.61 -7.63 -30.37
N ASP A 60 41.35 -6.69 -30.93
CA ASP A 60 40.85 -5.44 -31.48
C ASP A 60 39.92 -5.77 -32.66
N THR A 61 38.64 -5.48 -32.50
CA THR A 61 37.67 -5.43 -33.59
C THR A 61 37.09 -4.03 -33.64
N PRO A 62 37.12 -3.31 -34.78
CA PRO A 62 36.66 -1.93 -34.86
C PRO A 62 35.16 -1.86 -34.55
N ALA A 63 34.80 -1.01 -33.60
CA ALA A 63 33.44 -0.75 -33.20
C ALA A 63 32.60 -0.21 -34.38
N ARG A 64 31.68 -1.05 -34.88
CA ARG A 64 30.61 -0.65 -35.77
C ARG A 64 29.66 0.27 -34.98
N GLN A 65 29.73 1.57 -35.24
CA GLN A 65 28.79 2.55 -34.70
C GLN A 65 27.35 2.13 -35.08
N MET A 66 26.61 1.64 -34.11
CA MET A 66 25.16 1.48 -34.23
C MET A 66 24.56 2.88 -34.24
N PRO A 67 23.60 3.19 -35.14
CA PRO A 67 22.87 4.46 -35.07
C PRO A 67 22.14 4.54 -33.73
N ALA A 68 22.27 5.69 -33.06
CA ALA A 68 21.54 5.98 -31.82
C ALA A 68 20.06 5.72 -32.02
N PRO A 69 19.36 5.09 -31.04
CA PRO A 69 17.93 4.93 -31.15
C PRO A 69 17.28 6.31 -31.24
N VAL A 70 16.55 6.53 -32.34
CA VAL A 70 15.73 7.73 -32.52
C VAL A 70 14.73 7.73 -31.37
N ALA A 71 14.93 8.65 -30.42
CA ALA A 71 13.97 8.90 -29.35
C ALA A 71 12.63 9.22 -30.02
N LYS A 72 11.63 8.32 -29.86
CA LYS A 72 10.26 8.65 -30.21
C LYS A 72 9.90 9.88 -29.38
N ALA A 73 9.69 11.01 -30.05
CA ALA A 73 9.16 12.21 -29.43
C ALA A 73 7.85 11.82 -28.73
N GLU A 74 7.84 11.89 -27.39
CA GLU A 74 6.60 11.78 -26.63
C GLU A 74 5.67 12.88 -27.13
N PRO A 75 4.40 12.57 -27.46
CA PRO A 75 3.44 13.58 -27.85
C PRO A 75 3.35 14.60 -26.72
N ALA A 76 3.43 15.89 -27.06
CA ALA A 76 3.28 16.98 -26.12
C ALA A 76 2.01 16.76 -25.28
N PRO A 77 2.04 16.92 -23.95
CA PRO A 77 0.89 16.67 -23.11
C PRO A 77 -0.23 17.62 -23.51
N LEU A 78 -1.35 17.07 -23.94
CA LEU A 78 -2.59 17.83 -24.04
C LEU A 78 -2.96 18.19 -22.59
N ILE A 79 -2.68 19.43 -22.19
CA ILE A 79 -3.13 19.98 -20.90
C ILE A 79 -4.63 20.25 -21.06
N ILE A 80 -5.43 19.24 -20.75
CA ILE A 80 -6.87 19.40 -20.64
C ILE A 80 -7.13 19.88 -19.22
N GLN A 81 -7.81 20.99 -19.08
CA GLN A 81 -8.14 21.53 -17.76
C GLN A 81 -8.97 20.51 -16.97
N ARG A 82 -8.62 20.35 -15.70
CA ARG A 82 -9.44 19.55 -14.78
C ARG A 82 -10.86 20.14 -14.72
N PRO A 83 -11.92 19.32 -14.70
CA PRO A 83 -13.29 19.80 -14.51
C PRO A 83 -13.40 20.67 -13.25
N GLU A 84 -14.15 21.74 -13.34
CA GLU A 84 -14.48 22.59 -12.19
C GLU A 84 -15.61 21.97 -11.36
N GLY A 85 -15.80 22.44 -10.11
CA GLY A 85 -16.90 22.04 -9.25
C GLY A 85 -16.83 20.59 -8.71
N ILE A 86 -15.65 19.97 -8.69
CA ILE A 86 -15.47 18.61 -8.13
C ILE A 86 -15.97 18.55 -6.68
N ASP A 87 -15.76 19.59 -5.92
CA ASP A 87 -16.18 19.73 -4.50
C ASP A 87 -17.70 19.72 -4.31
N GLN A 88 -18.49 19.96 -5.37
CA GLN A 88 -19.95 19.96 -5.34
C GLN A 88 -20.57 18.69 -5.94
N MET A 89 -19.77 17.82 -6.59
CA MET A 89 -20.29 16.63 -7.26
C MET A 89 -20.87 15.64 -6.23
N ASP A 90 -21.99 15.00 -6.55
CA ASP A 90 -22.44 13.79 -5.88
C ASP A 90 -21.58 12.57 -6.28
N TRP A 91 -21.86 11.42 -5.71
CA TRP A 91 -21.05 10.20 -5.94
C TRP A 91 -21.06 9.74 -7.38
N SER A 92 -22.23 9.79 -8.05
CA SER A 92 -22.37 9.40 -9.45
C SER A 92 -21.64 10.36 -10.38
N ALA A 93 -21.83 11.66 -10.19
CA ALA A 93 -21.16 12.68 -10.98
C ALA A 93 -19.65 12.59 -10.83
N LEU A 94 -19.17 12.39 -9.58
CA LEU A 94 -17.74 12.20 -9.29
C LEU A 94 -17.18 10.96 -9.99
N HIS A 95 -17.87 9.82 -9.92
CA HIS A 95 -17.47 8.58 -10.58
C HIS A 95 -17.38 8.77 -12.10
N ASN A 96 -18.40 9.35 -12.72
CA ASN A 96 -18.43 9.61 -14.16
C ASN A 96 -17.32 10.57 -14.59
N THR A 97 -17.07 11.60 -13.79
CA THR A 97 -16.00 12.57 -14.06
C THR A 97 -14.62 11.92 -13.99
N VAL A 98 -14.37 11.05 -13.01
CA VAL A 98 -13.11 10.31 -12.92
C VAL A 98 -12.94 9.36 -14.09
N SER A 99 -14.01 8.64 -14.52
CA SER A 99 -13.92 7.69 -15.63
C SER A 99 -13.54 8.36 -16.95
N GLY A 100 -14.02 9.58 -17.19
CA GLY A 100 -13.70 10.41 -18.37
C GLY A 100 -12.50 11.34 -18.20
N CYS A 101 -11.82 11.35 -17.04
CA CYS A 101 -10.81 12.35 -16.73
C CYS A 101 -9.62 12.35 -17.70
N GLN A 102 -9.20 13.52 -18.15
CA GLN A 102 -8.04 13.76 -19.02
C GLN A 102 -7.13 14.89 -18.49
N ALA A 103 -7.17 15.15 -17.19
CA ALA A 103 -6.49 16.28 -16.56
C ALA A 103 -4.95 16.12 -16.43
N CYS A 104 -4.40 14.96 -16.73
CA CYS A 104 -2.95 14.71 -16.72
C CYS A 104 -2.56 13.66 -17.75
N THR A 105 -1.26 13.51 -18.01
CA THR A 105 -0.70 12.60 -19.02
C THR A 105 -1.01 11.12 -18.77
N LEU A 106 -1.38 10.74 -17.56
CA LEU A 106 -1.69 9.34 -17.22
C LEU A 106 -2.94 8.82 -17.97
N CYS A 107 -3.84 9.70 -18.40
CA CYS A 107 -5.02 9.31 -19.18
C CYS A 107 -4.69 8.63 -20.51
N GLY A 108 -3.55 8.98 -21.12
CA GLY A 108 -3.11 8.42 -22.39
C GLY A 108 -2.53 7.00 -22.29
N THR A 109 -2.17 6.53 -21.11
CA THR A 109 -1.50 5.23 -20.92
C THR A 109 -2.30 4.22 -20.10
N ARG A 110 -3.34 4.67 -19.41
CA ARG A 110 -4.22 3.78 -18.64
C ARG A 110 -5.13 2.97 -19.55
N LYS A 111 -5.53 1.78 -19.10
CA LYS A 111 -6.64 1.01 -19.69
C LYS A 111 -7.96 1.36 -19.02
N ASN A 112 -7.96 1.40 -17.70
CA ASN A 112 -9.11 1.79 -16.88
C ASN A 112 -8.73 2.86 -15.87
N THR A 113 -9.73 3.65 -15.45
CA THR A 113 -9.64 4.41 -14.21
C THR A 113 -9.98 3.52 -13.04
N VAL A 114 -9.30 3.71 -11.91
CA VAL A 114 -9.53 2.97 -10.67
C VAL A 114 -10.12 3.95 -9.66
N PHE A 115 -11.45 4.01 -9.62
CA PHE A 115 -12.16 4.94 -8.74
C PHE A 115 -12.03 4.55 -7.27
N GLY A 116 -12.29 3.28 -6.97
CA GLY A 116 -12.24 2.66 -5.65
C GLY A 116 -13.19 1.48 -5.57
N VAL A 117 -13.15 0.75 -4.46
CA VAL A 117 -14.04 -0.38 -4.16
C VAL A 117 -14.38 -0.39 -2.68
N GLY A 118 -15.57 -0.81 -2.31
CA GLY A 118 -15.96 -0.86 -0.91
C GLY A 118 -17.32 -1.50 -0.68
N ALA A 119 -17.87 -1.24 0.50
CA ALA A 119 -19.18 -1.72 0.90
C ALA A 119 -20.25 -1.40 -0.15
N PRO A 120 -21.27 -2.26 -0.30
CA PRO A 120 -22.39 -1.99 -1.20
C PRO A 120 -23.08 -0.67 -0.85
N ALA A 121 -23.52 0.03 -1.85
CA ALA A 121 -24.30 1.27 -1.71
C ALA A 121 -25.50 1.27 -2.64
N ALA A 122 -26.53 2.05 -2.30
CA ALA A 122 -27.61 2.29 -3.22
C ALA A 122 -27.08 3.00 -4.48
N GLN A 123 -27.73 2.75 -5.61
CA GLN A 123 -27.31 3.31 -6.89
C GLN A 123 -27.18 4.84 -6.80
N GLY A 124 -26.02 5.35 -7.16
CA GLY A 124 -25.74 6.79 -7.16
C GLY A 124 -25.35 7.38 -5.81
N GLN A 125 -25.34 6.61 -4.74
CA GLN A 125 -24.96 7.06 -3.40
C GLN A 125 -23.54 6.59 -3.03
N ALA A 126 -22.88 7.37 -2.17
CA ALA A 126 -21.62 6.94 -1.56
C ALA A 126 -21.88 5.78 -0.58
N PRO A 127 -20.99 4.76 -0.51
CA PRO A 127 -21.09 3.72 0.51
C PRO A 127 -20.99 4.32 1.91
N GLN A 128 -21.73 3.75 2.86
CA GLN A 128 -21.52 4.06 4.27
C GLN A 128 -20.38 3.22 4.81
N VAL A 129 -19.32 3.87 5.26
CA VAL A 129 -18.10 3.19 5.71
C VAL A 129 -17.57 3.82 6.98
N ASP A 130 -16.96 3.00 7.83
CA ASP A 130 -16.19 3.49 8.96
C ASP A 130 -14.71 3.64 8.61
N TRP A 131 -14.24 2.87 7.62
CA TRP A 131 -12.84 2.80 7.23
C TRP A 131 -12.62 3.25 5.78
N LEU A 132 -11.73 4.21 5.59
CA LEU A 132 -11.18 4.55 4.28
C LEU A 132 -9.71 4.13 4.23
N ILE A 133 -9.39 3.23 3.31
CA ILE A 133 -8.02 2.79 3.05
C ILE A 133 -7.49 3.55 1.85
N VAL A 134 -6.39 4.27 2.02
CA VAL A 134 -5.80 5.08 0.95
C VAL A 134 -4.41 4.57 0.60
N GLY A 135 -4.26 4.13 -0.65
CA GLY A 135 -2.98 3.76 -1.26
C GLY A 135 -2.43 4.85 -2.17
N GLU A 136 -1.37 4.52 -2.90
CA GLU A 136 -0.65 5.44 -3.77
C GLU A 136 -1.30 5.59 -5.15
N ALA A 137 -1.29 4.53 -5.94
CA ALA A 137 -1.70 4.51 -7.34
C ALA A 137 -2.07 3.09 -7.79
N PRO A 138 -2.85 2.94 -8.85
CA PRO A 138 -3.09 1.64 -9.47
C PRO A 138 -1.81 1.04 -10.05
N GLY A 139 -1.64 -0.27 -9.87
CA GLY A 139 -0.65 -1.07 -10.57
C GLY A 139 -1.23 -1.64 -11.87
N GLU A 140 -0.51 -2.61 -12.47
CA GLU A 140 -0.91 -3.21 -13.75
C GLU A 140 -2.20 -4.02 -13.66
N ASN A 141 -2.34 -4.82 -12.63
CA ASN A 141 -3.55 -5.63 -12.45
C ASN A 141 -4.77 -4.75 -12.14
N GLU A 142 -4.56 -3.69 -11.37
CA GLU A 142 -5.59 -2.71 -11.03
C GLU A 142 -6.06 -1.93 -12.28
N ASP A 143 -5.13 -1.55 -13.16
CA ASP A 143 -5.43 -0.89 -14.43
C ASP A 143 -6.20 -1.80 -15.39
N LEU A 144 -5.92 -3.12 -15.36
CA LEU A 144 -6.63 -4.12 -16.16
C LEU A 144 -8.04 -4.38 -15.66
N GLN A 145 -8.24 -4.41 -14.34
CA GLN A 145 -9.51 -4.81 -13.72
C GLN A 145 -10.40 -3.63 -13.33
N GLY A 146 -9.84 -2.40 -13.22
CA GLY A 146 -10.57 -1.21 -12.78
C GLY A 146 -10.80 -1.14 -11.27
N GLU A 147 -10.21 -2.05 -10.48
CA GLU A 147 -10.35 -2.10 -9.03
C GLU A 147 -9.00 -1.94 -8.32
N PRO A 148 -8.95 -1.26 -7.13
CA PRO A 148 -7.72 -1.08 -6.37
C PRO A 148 -7.31 -2.37 -5.64
N PHE A 149 -6.00 -2.59 -5.51
CA PHE A 149 -5.45 -3.67 -4.70
C PHE A 149 -5.94 -5.07 -5.08
N VAL A 150 -5.86 -5.42 -6.36
CA VAL A 150 -6.23 -6.77 -6.87
C VAL A 150 -5.01 -7.68 -7.04
N GLY A 151 -3.78 -7.16 -7.03
CA GLY A 151 -2.54 -7.92 -7.12
C GLY A 151 -2.10 -8.53 -5.78
N GLN A 152 -0.83 -8.95 -5.68
CA GLN A 152 -0.26 -9.56 -4.46
C GLN A 152 -0.33 -8.63 -3.23
N ALA A 153 -0.13 -7.32 -3.45
CA ALA A 153 -0.29 -6.32 -2.41
C ALA A 153 -1.74 -6.27 -1.87
N GLY A 154 -2.71 -6.47 -2.76
CA GLY A 154 -4.12 -6.55 -2.43
C GLY A 154 -4.47 -7.78 -1.59
N LYS A 155 -3.92 -8.94 -1.94
CA LYS A 155 -4.10 -10.16 -1.11
C LYS A 155 -3.59 -9.98 0.32
N LEU A 156 -2.46 -9.28 0.49
CA LEU A 156 -1.98 -8.95 1.83
C LEU A 156 -2.94 -7.96 2.53
N LEU A 157 -3.44 -6.96 1.81
CA LEU A 157 -4.44 -6.04 2.37
C LEU A 157 -5.71 -6.78 2.80
N ASP A 158 -6.21 -7.73 2.01
CA ASP A 158 -7.38 -8.54 2.37
C ASP A 158 -7.14 -9.33 3.66
N ASN A 159 -5.95 -9.91 3.83
CA ASN A 159 -5.57 -10.60 5.06
C ASN A 159 -5.47 -9.62 6.26
N MET A 160 -4.98 -8.39 6.04
CA MET A 160 -4.96 -7.35 7.07
C MET A 160 -6.38 -6.96 7.49
N LEU A 161 -7.29 -6.78 6.53
CA LEU A 161 -8.69 -6.49 6.80
C LEU A 161 -9.36 -7.65 7.54
N ALA A 162 -9.16 -8.89 7.09
CA ALA A 162 -9.69 -10.08 7.77
C ALA A 162 -9.21 -10.19 9.23
N ALA A 163 -7.93 -9.88 9.49
CA ALA A 163 -7.39 -9.83 10.86
C ALA A 163 -8.06 -8.76 11.74
N MET A 164 -8.55 -7.67 11.14
CA MET A 164 -9.37 -6.63 11.78
C MET A 164 -10.86 -7.00 11.85
N LYS A 165 -11.27 -8.18 11.34
CA LYS A 165 -12.66 -8.61 11.13
C LYS A 165 -13.42 -7.71 10.14
N LEU A 166 -12.74 -7.19 9.15
CA LEU A 166 -13.26 -6.37 8.07
C LEU A 166 -13.13 -7.11 6.73
N SER A 167 -13.89 -6.68 5.74
CA SER A 167 -13.82 -7.16 4.36
C SER A 167 -13.89 -5.98 3.40
N ARG A 168 -13.22 -6.06 2.24
CA ARG A 168 -13.32 -5.00 1.22
C ARG A 168 -14.73 -4.81 0.66
N THR A 169 -15.57 -5.84 0.71
CA THR A 169 -16.97 -5.83 0.23
C THR A 169 -17.97 -6.02 1.37
N GLY A 170 -17.50 -6.03 2.61
CA GLY A 170 -18.36 -6.22 3.77
C GLY A 170 -19.27 -5.02 4.00
N GLU A 171 -20.56 -5.28 4.24
CA GLU A 171 -21.50 -4.26 4.64
C GLU A 171 -21.16 -3.70 6.03
N ARG A 172 -21.54 -2.47 6.26
CA ARG A 172 -21.49 -1.88 7.59
C ARG A 172 -22.61 -2.49 8.45
N THR A 173 -22.23 -3.11 9.56
CA THR A 173 -23.18 -3.64 10.56
C THR A 173 -23.46 -2.63 11.66
N ALA A 174 -24.37 -2.96 12.57
CA ALA A 174 -24.62 -2.15 13.78
C ALA A 174 -23.38 -2.05 14.69
N GLU A 175 -22.49 -3.04 14.63
CA GLU A 175 -21.22 -3.08 15.37
C GLU A 175 -20.08 -2.30 14.68
N GLY A 176 -20.40 -1.62 13.57
CA GLY A 176 -19.41 -0.92 12.74
C GLY A 176 -18.94 -1.77 11.56
N GLY A 177 -17.89 -1.33 10.92
CA GLY A 177 -17.33 -1.97 9.74
C GLY A 177 -17.49 -1.09 8.50
N GLY A 178 -17.75 -1.69 7.36
CA GLY A 178 -17.78 -0.97 6.09
C GLY A 178 -16.41 -0.37 5.75
N VAL A 179 -15.86 -0.83 4.64
CA VAL A 179 -14.54 -0.40 4.15
C VAL A 179 -14.71 0.22 2.78
N TYR A 180 -13.97 1.28 2.51
CA TYR A 180 -13.75 1.77 1.16
C TYR A 180 -12.25 1.85 0.90
N ILE A 181 -11.80 1.36 -0.25
CA ILE A 181 -10.42 1.32 -0.66
C ILE A 181 -10.24 2.20 -1.88
N ALA A 182 -9.33 3.15 -1.82
CA ALA A 182 -9.01 4.04 -2.92
C ALA A 182 -7.50 4.31 -2.99
N ASN A 183 -7.07 4.93 -4.07
CA ASN A 183 -5.71 5.46 -4.21
C ASN A 183 -5.74 6.98 -4.38
N VAL A 184 -4.62 7.63 -4.12
CA VAL A 184 -4.41 9.05 -4.45
C VAL A 184 -4.60 9.27 -5.93
N LEU A 185 -3.88 8.50 -6.77
CA LEU A 185 -4.07 8.53 -8.22
C LEU A 185 -5.16 7.54 -8.65
N LYS A 186 -5.93 7.95 -9.65
CA LYS A 186 -6.99 7.11 -10.25
C LYS A 186 -6.53 6.41 -11.53
N CYS A 187 -5.32 6.68 -11.98
CA CYS A 187 -4.71 6.13 -13.19
C CYS A 187 -3.34 5.54 -12.89
N ARG A 188 -2.97 4.48 -13.60
CA ARG A 188 -1.67 3.81 -13.46
C ARG A 188 -0.54 4.67 -14.04
N PRO A 189 0.53 4.99 -13.28
CA PRO A 189 1.76 5.55 -13.84
C PRO A 189 2.50 4.52 -14.73
N PRO A 190 3.05 4.92 -15.90
CA PRO A 190 3.79 4.01 -16.77
C PRO A 190 4.90 3.26 -16.03
N GLY A 191 4.98 1.93 -16.24
CA GLY A 191 5.96 1.08 -15.56
C GLY A 191 5.83 1.02 -14.04
N ASN A 192 4.69 1.41 -13.48
CA ASN A 192 4.44 1.51 -12.02
C ASN A 192 5.49 2.42 -11.33
N ARG A 193 5.95 3.47 -12.01
CA ARG A 193 6.82 4.48 -11.40
C ARG A 193 6.09 5.27 -10.32
N ASN A 194 6.84 5.93 -9.49
CA ASN A 194 6.26 6.85 -8.51
C ASN A 194 5.43 7.95 -9.17
N PRO A 195 4.35 8.40 -8.51
CA PRO A 195 3.57 9.57 -8.91
C PRO A 195 4.44 10.83 -9.03
N LYS A 196 4.17 11.65 -10.03
CA LYS A 196 4.74 13.00 -10.12
C LYS A 196 3.89 13.99 -9.32
N PRO A 197 4.48 15.05 -8.75
CA PRO A 197 3.73 16.04 -7.97
C PRO A 197 2.56 16.67 -8.76
N GLU A 198 2.75 16.96 -10.05
CA GLU A 198 1.70 17.49 -10.92
C GLU A 198 0.56 16.51 -11.15
N GLU A 199 0.84 15.20 -11.21
CA GLU A 199 -0.18 14.15 -11.34
C GLU A 199 -1.02 14.05 -10.06
N VAL A 200 -0.35 14.11 -8.89
CA VAL A 200 -1.03 14.16 -7.59
C VAL A 200 -1.90 15.41 -7.49
N ALA A 201 -1.39 16.58 -7.83
CA ALA A 201 -2.13 17.84 -7.76
C ALA A 201 -3.40 17.82 -8.63
N GLN A 202 -3.38 17.16 -9.79
CA GLN A 202 -4.56 17.00 -10.64
C GLN A 202 -5.56 15.99 -10.09
N CYS A 203 -5.08 14.93 -9.41
CA CYS A 203 -5.92 13.80 -8.99
C CYS A 203 -6.46 13.93 -7.56
N LEU A 204 -5.75 14.64 -6.69
CA LEU A 204 -6.09 14.80 -5.27
C LEU A 204 -7.51 15.30 -5.00
N PRO A 205 -8.06 16.31 -5.74
CA PRO A 205 -9.43 16.77 -5.50
C PRO A 205 -10.51 15.70 -5.63
N TYR A 206 -10.29 14.66 -6.44
CA TYR A 206 -11.21 13.53 -6.50
C TYR A 206 -11.20 12.73 -5.20
N LEU A 207 -10.01 12.49 -4.60
CA LEU A 207 -9.90 11.82 -3.31
C LEU A 207 -10.50 12.68 -2.19
N GLU A 208 -10.24 13.99 -2.20
CA GLU A 208 -10.84 14.94 -1.25
C GLU A 208 -12.36 14.87 -1.27
N ARG A 209 -12.94 14.86 -2.47
CA ARG A 209 -14.39 14.72 -2.62
C ARG A 209 -14.89 13.35 -2.17
N GLN A 210 -14.16 12.27 -2.44
CA GLN A 210 -14.50 10.94 -1.91
C GLN A 210 -14.53 10.94 -0.39
N VAL A 211 -13.54 11.53 0.28
CA VAL A 211 -13.51 11.65 1.76
C VAL A 211 -14.75 12.40 2.26
N ALA A 212 -15.07 13.54 1.64
CA ALA A 212 -16.23 14.35 2.02
C ALA A 212 -17.58 13.62 1.86
N LEU A 213 -17.71 12.77 0.84
CA LEU A 213 -18.93 12.00 0.58
C LEU A 213 -19.03 10.73 1.42
N LEU A 214 -17.91 10.03 1.65
CA LEU A 214 -17.85 8.81 2.44
C LEU A 214 -17.97 9.06 3.94
N GLN A 215 -17.47 10.22 4.42
CA GLN A 215 -17.44 10.60 5.85
C GLN A 215 -16.92 9.46 6.74
N PRO A 216 -15.75 8.90 6.45
CA PRO A 216 -15.24 7.77 7.22
C PRO A 216 -14.90 8.21 8.65
N LYS A 217 -14.96 7.28 9.61
CA LYS A 217 -14.53 7.52 11.00
C LYS A 217 -13.01 7.38 11.16
N MET A 218 -12.36 6.66 10.24
CA MET A 218 -10.92 6.40 10.27
C MET A 218 -10.35 6.31 8.85
N ILE A 219 -9.21 6.95 8.63
CA ILE A 219 -8.42 6.77 7.41
C ILE A 219 -7.15 5.98 7.74
N LEU A 220 -6.87 4.93 6.98
CA LEU A 220 -5.61 4.21 7.00
C LEU A 220 -4.79 4.63 5.78
N ALA A 221 -3.77 5.46 5.99
CA ALA A 221 -2.87 5.94 4.94
C ALA A 221 -1.71 4.96 4.73
N MET A 222 -1.66 4.30 3.57
CA MET A 222 -0.70 3.25 3.27
C MET A 222 0.42 3.73 2.34
N GLY A 223 1.62 3.89 2.89
CA GLY A 223 2.81 4.25 2.13
C GLY A 223 3.01 5.77 2.02
N ARG A 224 4.18 6.15 1.49
CA ARG A 224 4.66 7.52 1.51
C ARG A 224 3.75 8.48 0.77
N PHE A 225 3.31 8.13 -0.43
CA PHE A 225 2.55 9.05 -1.29
C PHE A 225 1.12 9.30 -0.77
N ALA A 226 0.48 8.28 -0.19
CA ALA A 226 -0.81 8.47 0.48
C ALA A 226 -0.68 9.40 1.69
N VAL A 227 0.37 9.21 2.48
CA VAL A 227 0.66 10.04 3.67
C VAL A 227 0.97 11.48 3.27
N GLN A 228 1.81 11.70 2.26
CA GLN A 228 2.11 13.04 1.76
C GLN A 228 0.87 13.75 1.22
N ALA A 229 0.03 13.05 0.47
CA ALA A 229 -1.20 13.60 -0.09
C ALA A 229 -2.21 14.03 1.00
N LEU A 230 -2.33 13.24 2.07
CA LEU A 230 -3.31 13.50 3.12
C LEU A 230 -2.79 14.42 4.23
N LEU A 231 -1.49 14.40 4.54
CA LEU A 231 -0.97 15.09 5.72
C LEU A 231 -0.13 16.34 5.39
N ARG A 232 -0.02 16.74 4.11
CA ARG A 232 0.80 17.89 3.70
C ARG A 232 0.44 19.18 4.45
N ASP A 233 -0.84 19.43 4.66
CA ASP A 233 -1.33 20.66 5.28
C ASP A 233 -1.31 20.61 6.82
N THR A 234 -1.22 19.41 7.41
CA THR A 234 -1.32 19.22 8.87
C THR A 234 -0.01 18.80 9.51
N VAL A 235 0.93 18.26 8.74
CA VAL A 235 2.24 17.83 9.25
C VAL A 235 3.36 18.60 8.55
N PRO A 236 4.00 19.55 9.23
CA PRO A 236 5.15 20.26 8.67
C PRO A 236 6.23 19.27 8.18
N GLU A 237 6.85 19.57 7.05
CA GLU A 237 7.94 18.78 6.46
C GLU A 237 7.61 17.29 6.20
N VAL A 238 6.33 16.96 5.98
CA VAL A 238 5.90 15.56 5.70
C VAL A 238 6.67 14.97 4.53
N ASP A 239 7.01 15.77 3.52
CA ASP A 239 7.75 15.34 2.32
C ASP A 239 9.18 14.88 2.64
N GLY A 240 9.84 15.49 3.62
CA GLY A 240 11.20 15.16 4.08
C GLY A 240 11.23 14.14 5.24
N THR A 241 10.10 13.90 5.89
CA THR A 241 10.06 13.03 7.07
C THR A 241 9.98 11.54 6.68
N PRO A 242 10.87 10.69 7.17
CA PRO A 242 10.77 9.24 6.96
C PRO A 242 9.43 8.69 7.49
N LEU A 243 8.78 7.82 6.72
CA LEU A 243 7.48 7.24 7.06
C LEU A 243 7.47 6.59 8.45
N GLY A 244 8.58 5.94 8.84
CA GLY A 244 8.74 5.32 10.16
C GLY A 244 8.59 6.29 11.33
N LYS A 245 8.85 7.59 11.15
CA LYS A 245 8.67 8.63 12.17
C LYS A 245 7.22 9.16 12.24
N LEU A 246 6.43 8.94 11.20
CA LEU A 246 5.03 9.36 11.13
C LEU A 246 4.07 8.29 11.66
N ARG A 247 4.54 7.03 11.76
CA ARG A 247 3.77 5.90 12.30
C ARG A 247 3.65 5.93 13.82
N GLY A 248 2.76 5.10 14.36
CA GLY A 248 2.60 4.91 15.81
C GLY A 248 1.88 6.03 16.54
N ARG A 249 1.24 6.93 15.81
CA ARG A 249 0.38 8.01 16.33
C ARG A 249 -0.78 8.28 15.39
N VAL A 250 -1.82 8.91 15.91
CA VAL A 250 -2.99 9.35 15.15
C VAL A 250 -2.76 10.78 14.66
N HIS A 251 -2.91 10.99 13.37
CA HIS A 251 -2.94 12.29 12.72
C HIS A 251 -4.38 12.68 12.39
N GLN A 252 -4.57 13.81 11.72
CA GLN A 252 -5.88 14.27 11.28
C GLN A 252 -5.84 14.76 9.83
N TYR A 253 -6.91 14.49 9.10
CA TYR A 253 -7.19 15.02 7.77
C TYR A 253 -8.67 15.41 7.69
N GLN A 254 -8.97 16.69 7.47
CA GLN A 254 -10.35 17.21 7.41
C GLN A 254 -11.22 16.75 8.59
N ASN A 255 -10.69 16.79 9.81
CA ASN A 255 -11.29 16.31 11.06
C ASN A 255 -11.49 14.78 11.16
N VAL A 256 -11.00 14.01 10.21
CA VAL A 256 -11.01 12.55 10.27
C VAL A 256 -9.68 12.05 10.82
N PRO A 257 -9.66 11.14 11.81
CA PRO A 257 -8.44 10.51 12.30
C PRO A 257 -7.73 9.73 11.20
N VAL A 258 -6.40 9.87 11.13
CA VAL A 258 -5.53 9.19 10.14
C VAL A 258 -4.46 8.40 10.86
N VAL A 259 -4.38 7.11 10.58
CA VAL A 259 -3.25 6.27 11.01
C VAL A 259 -2.38 5.96 9.79
N VAL A 260 -1.08 6.16 9.98
CA VAL A 260 -0.05 5.95 8.94
C VAL A 260 0.51 4.54 9.08
N THR A 261 0.63 3.82 7.95
CA THR A 261 1.28 2.51 7.92
C THR A 261 2.07 2.29 6.63
N TYR A 262 2.83 1.19 6.56
CA TYR A 262 3.56 0.82 5.36
C TYR A 262 2.62 0.28 4.28
N HIS A 263 2.97 0.55 3.01
CA HIS A 263 2.25 0.00 1.88
C HIS A 263 2.43 -1.53 1.80
N PRO A 264 1.38 -2.33 1.54
CA PRO A 264 1.48 -3.79 1.47
C PRO A 264 2.57 -4.29 0.52
N ALA A 265 2.77 -3.65 -0.63
CA ALA A 265 3.85 -4.00 -1.57
C ALA A 265 5.26 -3.84 -0.98
N TYR A 266 5.47 -2.87 -0.07
CA TYR A 266 6.72 -2.72 0.67
C TYR A 266 6.89 -3.84 1.69
N VAL A 267 5.83 -4.18 2.41
CA VAL A 267 5.83 -5.22 3.44
C VAL A 267 6.11 -6.61 2.86
N LEU A 268 5.61 -6.90 1.66
CA LEU A 268 5.91 -8.16 0.95
C LEU A 268 7.41 -8.34 0.67
N ARG A 269 8.14 -7.23 0.46
CA ARG A 269 9.59 -7.24 0.26
C ARG A 269 10.39 -7.16 1.57
N ASN A 270 9.74 -6.73 2.67
CA ASN A 270 10.35 -6.48 3.97
C ASN A 270 9.51 -7.14 5.07
N LEU A 271 9.57 -8.46 5.15
CA LEU A 271 8.71 -9.26 6.05
C LEU A 271 8.76 -8.85 7.53
N PRO A 272 9.91 -8.45 8.12
CA PRO A 272 9.96 -7.97 9.51
C PRO A 272 9.05 -6.77 9.79
N GLU A 273 8.72 -5.97 8.77
CA GLU A 273 7.86 -4.80 8.92
C GLU A 273 6.38 -5.16 9.15
N LYS A 274 5.97 -6.42 8.95
CA LYS A 274 4.60 -6.89 9.23
C LYS A 274 4.17 -6.62 10.67
N ALA A 275 5.07 -6.84 11.64
CA ALA A 275 4.77 -6.58 13.04
C ALA A 275 4.47 -5.10 13.31
N LYS A 276 5.19 -4.21 12.63
CA LYS A 276 4.96 -2.76 12.75
C LYS A 276 3.63 -2.36 12.12
N VAL A 277 3.29 -2.92 10.94
CA VAL A 277 1.97 -2.70 10.32
C VAL A 277 0.86 -3.17 11.26
N TRP A 278 1.01 -4.34 11.87
CA TRP A 278 0.03 -4.83 12.82
C TRP A 278 -0.17 -3.87 14.01
N ALA A 279 0.91 -3.33 14.56
CA ALA A 279 0.83 -2.32 15.63
C ALA A 279 0.04 -1.08 15.20
N ASP A 280 0.19 -0.61 13.93
CA ASP A 280 -0.58 0.51 13.40
C ASP A 280 -2.06 0.16 13.26
N LEU A 281 -2.39 -1.05 12.79
CA LEU A 281 -3.79 -1.51 12.71
C LEU A 281 -4.45 -1.60 14.08
N CYS A 282 -3.71 -2.11 15.08
CA CYS A 282 -4.19 -2.12 16.47
C CYS A 282 -4.43 -0.71 17.02
N LEU A 283 -3.55 0.25 16.71
CA LEU A 283 -3.73 1.65 17.09
C LEU A 283 -5.00 2.23 16.47
N ALA A 284 -5.23 1.99 15.18
CA ALA A 284 -6.41 2.49 14.48
C ALA A 284 -7.71 1.89 15.06
N MET A 285 -7.74 0.57 15.30
CA MET A 285 -8.88 -0.10 15.93
C MET A 285 -9.14 0.37 17.37
N ALA A 286 -8.07 0.62 18.15
CA ALA A 286 -8.21 1.10 19.51
C ALA A 286 -8.76 2.53 19.54
N HIS A 287 -8.28 3.40 18.65
CA HIS A 287 -8.76 4.77 18.54
C HIS A 287 -10.25 4.81 18.16
N LEU A 288 -10.67 4.02 17.18
CA LEU A 288 -12.07 3.98 16.74
C LEU A 288 -13.02 3.52 17.86
N ARG A 289 -12.61 2.51 18.66
CA ARG A 289 -13.40 2.03 19.81
C ARG A 289 -13.46 3.02 20.97
N GLY A 290 -12.42 3.83 21.16
CA GLY A 290 -12.38 4.85 22.21
C GLY A 290 -13.12 6.15 21.86
N SER A 291 -13.59 6.27 20.63
CA SER A 291 -14.34 7.41 20.10
C SER A 291 -15.86 7.16 20.08
N GLU A 292 -16.30 5.94 20.42
CA GLU A 292 -17.70 5.56 20.62
C GLU A 292 -18.12 5.80 22.08
#